data_a9d0e6cc36080049b8a969eeb0638664
#
_entry.id   a9d0e6cc36080049b8a969eeb0638664
#
_cell.length_a   1.000
_cell.length_b   1.000
_cell.length_c   1.000
_cell.angle_alpha   90.00
_cell.angle_beta   90.00
_cell.angle_gamma   90.00
#
_symmetry.space_group_name_H-M   'P 1'
#
loop_
_entity.id
_entity.type
_entity.pdbx_description
1 polymer ?
#
loop_
_entity_poly.entity_id
_entity_poly.type
_entity_poly.pdbx_seq_one_letter_code
_entity_poly.pdbx_strand_id
1 'polypeptide(L)'
;MLKQSFYSVPTRFQRQSKIMQRRSFIIGAATLTALTVAGPVRSSEGKTKMNNLEKWDKTFPQDDRVEHKKVSFYTRFGTRLIGNLYCPKGVSGDLPAIAVCGPFGAVKEQASGLYAQTLAANGFVTLAFDPSFTGESSGFPRNLASPDISTEDFSPAVDYLSNLK
;
A
#
# COMPACT_ATOMS: atom_id res chain seq x y z
N MET A 1 -15.43 -49.33 27.68
CA MET A 1 -15.50 -49.71 26.23
C MET A 1 -16.06 -48.52 25.47
N LEU A 2 -15.19 -47.63 24.95
CA LEU A 2 -15.57 -46.45 24.17
C LEU A 2 -15.12 -46.68 22.73
N LYS A 3 -16.09 -46.78 21.82
CA LYS A 3 -15.85 -46.89 20.38
C LYS A 3 -15.43 -45.55 19.79
N GLN A 4 -14.20 -45.47 19.29
CA GLN A 4 -13.76 -44.35 18.44
C GLN A 4 -14.31 -44.56 17.03
N SER A 5 -15.11 -43.60 16.57
CA SER A 5 -15.58 -43.52 15.19
C SER A 5 -14.57 -42.72 14.39
N PHE A 6 -13.85 -43.39 13.47
CA PHE A 6 -12.98 -42.74 12.48
C PHE A 6 -13.83 -42.19 11.34
N TYR A 7 -13.83 -40.86 11.19
CA TYR A 7 -14.31 -40.20 9.98
C TYR A 7 -13.27 -40.36 8.88
N SER A 8 -13.57 -41.11 7.84
CA SER A 8 -12.76 -41.19 6.63
C SER A 8 -13.07 -40.02 5.71
N VAL A 9 -12.05 -39.22 5.41
CA VAL A 9 -12.09 -38.16 4.41
C VAL A 9 -11.95 -38.76 3.01
N PRO A 10 -12.83 -38.46 2.04
CA PRO A 10 -12.67 -38.97 0.69
C PRO A 10 -11.62 -38.21 -0.07
N THR A 11 -10.54 -38.90 -0.43
CA THR A 11 -9.53 -38.44 -1.39
C THR A 11 -10.06 -38.61 -2.82
N ARG A 12 -10.53 -37.52 -3.43
CA ARG A 12 -10.65 -37.46 -4.89
C ARG A 12 -10.60 -36.02 -5.40
N PHE A 13 -9.39 -35.47 -5.52
CA PHE A 13 -9.17 -34.31 -6.34
C PHE A 13 -8.45 -34.74 -7.63
N GLN A 14 -9.23 -35.05 -8.63
CA GLN A 14 -8.73 -35.44 -9.94
C GLN A 14 -8.27 -34.19 -10.70
N ARG A 15 -6.99 -34.16 -10.98
CA ARG A 15 -6.25 -33.20 -11.78
C ARG A 15 -6.80 -33.18 -13.20
N GLN A 16 -7.45 -32.09 -13.59
CA GLN A 16 -7.67 -31.80 -15.01
C GLN A 16 -6.64 -30.75 -15.47
N SER A 17 -5.58 -31.21 -16.09
CA SER A 17 -4.65 -30.39 -16.86
C SER A 17 -5.29 -30.05 -18.20
N LYS A 18 -5.78 -28.83 -18.36
CA LYS A 18 -6.14 -28.29 -19.69
C LYS A 18 -4.86 -27.86 -20.41
N ILE A 19 -4.50 -28.63 -21.42
CA ILE A 19 -3.46 -28.34 -22.40
C ILE A 19 -3.93 -27.12 -23.20
N MET A 20 -3.21 -26.01 -23.03
CA MET A 20 -3.44 -24.79 -23.79
C MET A 20 -2.71 -24.88 -25.14
N GLN A 21 -3.46 -25.14 -26.22
CA GLN A 21 -2.94 -25.15 -27.60
C GLN A 21 -2.39 -23.77 -27.98
N ARG A 22 -1.12 -23.74 -28.30
CA ARG A 22 -0.46 -22.58 -28.91
C ARG A 22 -0.97 -22.38 -30.33
N ARG A 23 -1.67 -21.30 -30.59
CA ARG A 23 -2.00 -20.85 -31.95
C ARG A 23 -0.80 -20.09 -32.49
N SER A 24 -0.17 -20.66 -33.50
CA SER A 24 0.87 -20.02 -34.30
C SER A 24 0.24 -18.92 -35.17
N PHE A 25 0.66 -17.67 -34.96
CA PHE A 25 0.35 -16.58 -35.85
C PHE A 25 1.43 -16.51 -36.92
N ILE A 26 1.02 -16.69 -38.18
CA ILE A 26 1.86 -16.47 -39.37
C ILE A 26 1.87 -14.95 -39.60
N ILE A 27 3.04 -14.32 -39.47
CA ILE A 27 3.24 -12.92 -39.82
C ILE A 27 3.61 -12.86 -41.29
N GLY A 28 2.69 -12.37 -42.12
CA GLY A 28 2.94 -12.01 -43.48
C GLY A 28 3.77 -10.72 -43.58
N ALA A 29 4.96 -10.80 -44.16
CA ALA A 29 5.79 -9.64 -44.43
C ALA A 29 5.22 -8.83 -45.61
N ALA A 30 4.70 -7.63 -45.32
CA ALA A 30 4.42 -6.61 -46.32
C ALA A 30 5.53 -5.57 -46.25
N THR A 31 6.39 -5.55 -47.25
CA THR A 31 7.43 -4.52 -47.46
C THR A 31 6.79 -3.25 -47.97
N LEU A 32 6.66 -2.24 -47.10
CA LEU A 32 6.30 -0.87 -47.47
C LEU A 32 7.58 -0.02 -47.44
N THR A 33 8.08 0.37 -48.60
CA THR A 33 9.16 1.36 -48.76
C THR A 33 8.59 2.74 -48.48
N ALA A 34 8.84 3.29 -47.28
CA ALA A 34 8.55 4.67 -46.96
C ALA A 34 9.80 5.54 -47.13
N LEU A 35 9.68 6.52 -48.01
CA LEU A 35 10.67 7.57 -48.25
C LEU A 35 10.73 8.45 -47.01
N THR A 36 11.81 8.38 -46.21
CA THR A 36 12.01 9.24 -45.05
C THR A 36 12.63 10.57 -45.46
N VAL A 37 11.83 11.63 -45.44
CA VAL A 37 12.33 13.00 -45.39
C VAL A 37 12.72 13.31 -43.96
N ALA A 38 14.02 13.30 -43.67
CA ALA A 38 14.57 13.67 -42.38
C ALA A 38 14.59 15.21 -42.25
N GLY A 39 13.59 15.77 -41.61
CA GLY A 39 13.64 17.13 -41.07
C GLY A 39 14.27 17.10 -39.67
N PRO A 40 15.00 18.16 -39.25
CA PRO A 40 15.60 18.19 -37.89
C PRO A 40 14.51 18.28 -36.82
N VAL A 41 14.36 17.20 -36.04
CA VAL A 41 13.53 17.21 -34.88
C VAL A 41 14.21 18.09 -33.80
N ARG A 42 13.70 19.29 -33.65
CA ARG A 42 14.10 20.21 -32.59
C ARG A 42 13.50 19.68 -31.29
N SER A 43 14.31 18.97 -30.51
CA SER A 43 13.97 18.55 -29.16
C SER A 43 13.81 19.81 -28.31
N SER A 44 12.57 20.21 -28.04
CA SER A 44 12.28 21.19 -27.00
C SER A 44 12.38 20.46 -25.67
N GLU A 45 13.50 20.61 -24.98
CA GLU A 45 13.58 20.27 -23.54
C GLU A 45 12.64 21.18 -22.74
N GLY A 46 11.37 20.84 -22.76
CA GLY A 46 10.44 21.35 -21.79
C GLY A 46 10.80 20.77 -20.42
N LYS A 47 11.51 21.53 -19.60
CA LYS A 47 11.61 21.26 -18.15
C LYS A 47 10.19 21.39 -17.57
N THR A 48 9.42 20.32 -17.71
CA THR A 48 8.19 20.15 -16.95
C THR A 48 8.61 20.05 -15.49
N LYS A 49 8.49 21.16 -14.75
CA LYS A 49 8.43 21.10 -13.29
C LYS A 49 7.25 20.15 -12.99
N MET A 50 7.55 18.90 -12.68
CA MET A 50 6.59 18.00 -12.08
C MET A 50 6.25 18.60 -10.71
N ASN A 51 5.22 19.44 -10.67
CA ASN A 51 4.50 19.68 -9.44
C ASN A 51 3.87 18.32 -9.06
N ASN A 52 4.60 17.52 -8.30
CA ASN A 52 4.07 16.38 -7.59
C ASN A 52 3.12 16.89 -6.47
N LEU A 53 2.00 17.46 -6.87
CA LEU A 53 0.81 17.45 -6.05
C LEU A 53 0.36 16.00 -6.07
N GLU A 54 0.81 15.21 -5.09
CA GLU A 54 0.25 13.87 -4.89
C GLU A 54 -1.26 14.02 -4.85
N LYS A 55 -1.92 13.44 -5.86
CA LYS A 55 -3.38 13.49 -5.94
C LYS A 55 -3.92 12.85 -4.67
N TRP A 56 -4.81 13.59 -3.98
CA TRP A 56 -5.47 13.06 -2.78
C TRP A 56 -6.20 11.75 -3.10
N ASP A 57 -5.71 10.65 -2.58
CA ASP A 57 -6.13 9.27 -2.88
C ASP A 57 -7.03 8.66 -1.78
N LYS A 58 -7.46 9.49 -0.80
CA LYS A 58 -8.21 9.03 0.34
C LYS A 58 -9.72 9.14 0.13
N THR A 59 -10.47 8.29 0.83
CA THR A 59 -11.94 8.24 0.74
C THR A 59 -12.67 9.37 1.46
N PHE A 60 -11.92 10.28 2.08
CA PHE A 60 -12.42 11.44 2.83
C PHE A 60 -11.75 12.72 2.35
N PRO A 61 -12.36 13.90 2.58
CA PRO A 61 -11.77 15.17 2.17
C PRO A 61 -10.55 15.52 3.01
N GLN A 62 -9.62 16.26 2.39
CA GLN A 62 -8.46 16.79 3.11
C GLN A 62 -8.90 17.90 4.06
N ASP A 63 -8.33 17.92 5.28
CA ASP A 63 -8.51 19.00 6.26
C ASP A 63 -7.34 20.00 6.13
N ASP A 64 -7.67 21.26 5.88
CA ASP A 64 -6.66 22.33 5.68
C ASP A 64 -5.84 22.63 6.93
N ARG A 65 -6.29 22.23 8.11
CA ARG A 65 -5.59 22.37 9.40
C ARG A 65 -4.49 21.32 9.59
N VAL A 66 -4.43 20.32 8.74
CA VAL A 66 -3.55 19.15 8.88
C VAL A 66 -2.56 19.08 7.73
N GLU A 67 -1.30 18.86 8.06
CA GLU A 67 -0.26 18.46 7.10
C GLU A 67 -0.23 16.96 6.97
N HIS A 68 -0.12 16.46 5.73
CA HIS A 68 -0.08 15.06 5.41
C HIS A 68 1.21 14.69 4.68
N LYS A 69 1.82 13.56 5.08
CA LYS A 69 3.01 13.02 4.42
C LYS A 69 2.95 11.49 4.39
N LYS A 70 3.14 10.89 3.20
CA LYS A 70 3.36 9.44 3.07
C LYS A 70 4.74 9.06 3.58
N VAL A 71 4.83 8.02 4.41
CA VAL A 71 6.06 7.58 5.06
C VAL A 71 6.23 6.07 4.96
N SER A 72 7.46 5.59 5.14
CA SER A 72 7.75 4.15 5.20
C SER A 72 8.72 3.86 6.35
N PHE A 73 8.53 2.71 6.99
CA PHE A 73 9.36 2.21 8.06
C PHE A 73 9.39 0.68 8.01
N TYR A 74 10.24 0.04 8.81
CA TYR A 74 10.45 -1.40 8.72
C TYR A 74 10.18 -2.07 10.06
N THR A 75 9.55 -3.25 9.98
CA THR A 75 9.43 -4.15 11.13
C THR A 75 10.78 -4.79 11.43
N ARG A 76 10.96 -5.35 12.62
CA ARG A 76 12.15 -6.14 12.98
C ARG A 76 12.35 -7.38 12.09
N PHE A 77 11.33 -7.80 11.38
CA PHE A 77 11.37 -8.91 10.43
C PHE A 77 11.73 -8.47 9.00
N GLY A 78 12.01 -7.18 8.78
CA GLY A 78 12.37 -6.63 7.48
C GLY A 78 11.16 -6.35 6.56
N THR A 79 9.92 -6.48 7.04
CA THR A 79 8.73 -6.08 6.29
C THR A 79 8.66 -4.56 6.22
N ARG A 80 8.55 -4.00 5.01
CA ARG A 80 8.35 -2.56 4.83
C ARG A 80 6.88 -2.21 5.02
N LEU A 81 6.59 -1.35 5.99
CA LEU A 81 5.28 -0.77 6.22
C LEU A 81 5.17 0.60 5.58
N ILE A 82 3.99 0.92 5.05
CA ILE A 82 3.66 2.22 4.48
C ILE A 82 2.57 2.86 5.33
N GLY A 83 2.79 4.13 5.68
CA GLY A 83 1.86 4.91 6.49
C GLY A 83 1.64 6.31 5.93
N ASN A 84 0.58 6.93 6.40
CA ASN A 84 0.24 8.33 6.23
C ASN A 84 0.40 9.02 7.59
N LEU A 85 1.40 9.90 7.68
CA LEU A 85 1.64 10.74 8.85
C LEU A 85 0.79 12.01 8.71
N TYR A 86 0.06 12.36 9.76
CA TYR A 86 -0.74 13.58 9.85
C TYR A 86 -0.26 14.41 11.03
N CYS A 87 0.02 15.68 10.78
CA CYS A 87 0.49 16.62 11.80
C CYS A 87 -0.40 17.88 11.80
N PRO A 88 -0.72 18.45 12.96
CA PRO A 88 -1.42 19.73 13.01
C PRO A 88 -0.54 20.85 12.44
N LYS A 89 -1.10 21.69 11.56
CA LYS A 89 -0.38 22.85 11.00
C LYS A 89 -0.23 23.95 12.02
N GLY A 90 0.94 24.57 12.02
CA GLY A 90 1.21 25.76 12.85
C GLY A 90 1.36 25.49 14.34
N VAL A 91 1.42 24.22 14.75
CA VAL A 91 1.70 23.82 16.13
C VAL A 91 3.15 23.34 16.20
N SER A 92 3.89 23.79 17.19
CA SER A 92 5.29 23.43 17.45
C SER A 92 5.46 22.93 18.88
N GLY A 93 6.46 22.08 19.10
CA GLY A 93 6.76 21.49 20.40
C GLY A 93 6.40 19.99 20.44
N ASP A 94 6.55 19.40 21.62
CA ASP A 94 6.27 17.97 21.83
C ASP A 94 4.76 17.75 21.86
N LEU A 95 4.27 17.03 20.85
CA LEU A 95 2.86 16.68 20.73
C LEU A 95 2.65 15.19 21.07
N PRO A 96 1.51 14.85 21.69
CA PRO A 96 1.15 13.45 21.89
C PRO A 96 0.95 12.76 20.52
N ALA A 97 1.44 11.52 20.40
CA ALA A 97 1.43 10.78 19.17
C ALA A 97 0.57 9.51 19.27
N ILE A 98 -0.13 9.16 18.17
CA ILE A 98 -1.03 8.01 18.12
C ILE A 98 -0.79 7.23 16.81
N ALA A 99 -0.51 5.92 16.94
CA ALA A 99 -0.52 4.99 15.81
C ALA A 99 -1.93 4.43 15.61
N VAL A 100 -2.41 4.43 14.36
CA VAL A 100 -3.77 4.01 13.98
C VAL A 100 -3.68 2.94 12.89
N CYS A 101 -4.38 1.83 13.07
CA CYS A 101 -4.55 0.80 12.06
C CYS A 101 -6.03 0.53 11.83
N GLY A 102 -6.39 0.17 10.61
CA GLY A 102 -7.76 -0.21 10.25
C GLY A 102 -8.08 -1.66 10.61
N PRO A 103 -9.35 -2.07 10.51
CA PRO A 103 -9.74 -3.47 10.63
C PRO A 103 -9.16 -4.28 9.47
N PHE A 104 -9.15 -5.62 9.60
CA PHE A 104 -8.69 -6.51 8.54
C PHE A 104 -9.40 -6.22 7.21
N GLY A 105 -8.62 -6.12 6.13
CA GLY A 105 -9.11 -5.82 4.79
C GLY A 105 -9.31 -4.33 4.48
N ALA A 106 -9.15 -3.43 5.46
CA ALA A 106 -9.14 -1.98 5.22
C ALA A 106 -7.70 -1.48 4.97
N VAL A 107 -7.59 -0.35 4.28
CA VAL A 107 -6.33 0.34 4.02
C VAL A 107 -6.31 1.72 4.67
N LYS A 108 -5.11 2.27 4.86
CA LYS A 108 -4.88 3.57 5.53
C LYS A 108 -5.56 4.77 4.86
N GLU A 109 -5.98 4.64 3.60
CA GLU A 109 -6.73 5.67 2.85
C GLU A 109 -8.23 5.72 3.22
N GLN A 110 -8.70 4.81 4.08
CA GLN A 110 -10.10 4.67 4.49
C GLN A 110 -10.33 5.16 5.93
N ALA A 111 -11.09 4.43 6.71
CA ALA A 111 -11.50 4.84 8.06
C ALA A 111 -10.33 5.20 8.98
N SER A 112 -9.24 4.41 8.98
CA SER A 112 -8.07 4.69 9.81
C SER A 112 -7.42 6.04 9.47
N GLY A 113 -7.34 6.39 8.20
CA GLY A 113 -6.85 7.69 7.76
C GLY A 113 -7.77 8.84 8.17
N LEU A 114 -9.09 8.66 8.08
CA LEU A 114 -10.05 9.66 8.56
C LEU A 114 -9.92 9.91 10.06
N TYR A 115 -9.82 8.84 10.86
CA TYR A 115 -9.58 8.95 12.31
C TYR A 115 -8.26 9.66 12.60
N ALA A 116 -7.18 9.28 11.92
CA ALA A 116 -5.88 9.91 12.08
C ALA A 116 -5.92 11.40 11.74
N GLN A 117 -6.51 11.78 10.61
CA GLN A 117 -6.66 13.19 10.24
C GLN A 117 -7.49 13.98 11.26
N THR A 118 -8.58 13.38 11.75
CA THR A 118 -9.46 14.03 12.75
C THR A 118 -8.72 14.26 14.07
N LEU A 119 -7.94 13.28 14.53
CA LEU A 119 -7.11 13.42 15.74
C LEU A 119 -6.01 14.46 15.54
N ALA A 120 -5.39 14.49 14.34
CA ALA A 120 -4.38 15.52 14.04
C ALA A 120 -4.97 16.93 14.04
N ALA A 121 -6.19 17.12 13.54
CA ALA A 121 -6.90 18.40 13.63
C ALA A 121 -7.19 18.83 15.07
N ASN A 122 -7.12 17.89 16.04
CA ASN A 122 -7.29 18.13 17.47
C ASN A 122 -5.96 18.18 18.27
N GLY A 123 -4.82 18.29 17.57
CA GLY A 123 -3.52 18.55 18.20
C GLY A 123 -2.64 17.33 18.46
N PHE A 124 -2.95 16.18 17.89
CA PHE A 124 -2.10 14.98 17.96
C PHE A 124 -1.22 14.84 16.72
N VAL A 125 -0.05 14.23 16.83
CA VAL A 125 0.66 13.66 15.69
C VAL A 125 0.14 12.24 15.49
N THR A 126 -0.31 11.90 14.29
CA THR A 126 -0.94 10.59 14.05
C THR A 126 -0.36 9.89 12.85
N LEU A 127 -0.22 8.58 12.93
CA LEU A 127 0.28 7.71 11.87
C LEU A 127 -0.77 6.64 11.58
N ALA A 128 -1.47 6.76 10.44
CA ALA A 128 -2.29 5.67 9.91
C ALA A 128 -1.43 4.81 8.98
N PHE A 129 -1.36 3.50 9.20
CA PHE A 129 -0.51 2.61 8.40
C PHE A 129 -1.25 1.36 7.93
N ASP A 130 -0.79 0.80 6.82
CA ASP A 130 -1.20 -0.52 6.36
C ASP A 130 -0.39 -1.58 7.13
N PRO A 131 -1.02 -2.58 7.75
CA PRO A 131 -0.28 -3.68 8.36
C PRO A 131 0.45 -4.53 7.31
N SER A 132 1.38 -5.36 7.77
CA SER A 132 2.07 -6.34 6.93
C SER A 132 1.10 -7.10 6.04
N PHE A 133 1.47 -7.37 4.80
CA PHE A 133 0.69 -8.09 3.77
C PHE A 133 -0.52 -7.34 3.21
N THR A 134 -0.83 -6.10 3.67
CA THR A 134 -2.02 -5.34 3.28
C THR A 134 -1.65 -4.03 2.58
N GLY A 135 -2.52 -3.51 1.72
CA GLY A 135 -2.38 -2.22 1.06
C GLY A 135 -1.04 -2.04 0.34
N GLU A 136 -0.34 -0.95 0.62
CA GLU A 136 0.99 -0.66 0.05
C GLU A 136 2.15 -1.26 0.85
N SER A 137 1.89 -1.81 2.05
CA SER A 137 2.90 -2.50 2.85
C SER A 137 3.32 -3.81 2.20
N SER A 138 4.57 -4.21 2.39
CA SER A 138 5.11 -5.42 1.78
C SER A 138 4.69 -6.69 2.52
N GLY A 139 5.11 -7.83 2.00
CA GLY A 139 4.83 -9.15 2.55
C GLY A 139 4.08 -10.07 1.58
N PHE A 140 4.33 -11.36 1.69
CA PHE A 140 3.70 -12.40 0.89
C PHE A 140 3.42 -13.62 1.77
N PRO A 141 2.24 -14.31 1.61
CA PRO A 141 1.14 -14.01 0.67
C PRO A 141 0.40 -12.71 1.01
N ARG A 142 -0.23 -12.09 0.01
CA ARG A 142 -1.02 -10.84 0.22
C ARG A 142 -2.31 -11.13 0.98
N ASN A 143 -2.76 -10.14 1.76
CA ASN A 143 -3.99 -10.20 2.54
C ASN A 143 -4.01 -11.36 3.55
N LEU A 144 -2.85 -11.67 4.11
CA LEU A 144 -2.75 -12.64 5.20
C LEU A 144 -3.28 -12.01 6.50
N ALA A 145 -4.28 -12.65 7.10
CA ALA A 145 -4.76 -12.29 8.43
C ALA A 145 -3.90 -13.01 9.49
N SER A 146 -3.07 -12.27 10.19
CA SER A 146 -2.28 -12.77 11.32
C SER A 146 -2.34 -11.74 12.46
N PRO A 147 -3.15 -11.98 13.50
CA PRO A 147 -3.24 -11.07 14.65
C PRO A 147 -1.90 -10.81 15.32
N ASP A 148 -1.03 -11.81 15.43
CA ASP A 148 0.28 -11.70 16.05
C ASP A 148 1.19 -10.74 15.26
N ILE A 149 1.25 -10.89 13.94
CA ILE A 149 2.03 -10.01 13.06
C ILE A 149 1.45 -8.60 13.07
N SER A 150 0.12 -8.46 12.97
CA SER A 150 -0.53 -7.15 12.97
C SER A 150 -0.32 -6.41 14.29
N THR A 151 -0.27 -7.11 15.42
CA THR A 151 0.05 -6.54 16.72
C THR A 151 1.51 -6.09 16.78
N GLU A 152 2.42 -6.89 16.24
CA GLU A 152 3.84 -6.55 16.16
C GLU A 152 4.12 -5.34 15.27
N ASP A 153 3.32 -5.11 14.22
CA ASP A 153 3.44 -3.96 13.31
C ASP A 153 3.25 -2.60 14.02
N PHE A 154 2.58 -2.59 15.17
CA PHE A 154 2.46 -1.36 16.00
C PHE A 154 3.80 -0.97 16.65
N SER A 155 4.67 -1.92 16.99
CA SER A 155 5.97 -1.62 17.61
C SER A 155 6.82 -0.67 16.73
N PRO A 156 7.12 -0.99 15.46
CA PRO A 156 7.86 -0.07 14.61
C PRO A 156 7.09 1.22 14.26
N ALA A 157 5.75 1.22 14.30
CA ALA A 157 4.97 2.43 14.11
C ALA A 157 5.15 3.41 15.30
N VAL A 158 5.16 2.89 16.52
CA VAL A 158 5.44 3.67 17.74
C VAL A 158 6.89 4.15 17.75
N ASP A 159 7.85 3.29 17.40
CA ASP A 159 9.27 3.65 17.29
C ASP A 159 9.47 4.78 16.26
N TYR A 160 8.78 4.69 15.11
CA TYR A 160 8.81 5.75 14.09
C TYR A 160 8.30 7.08 14.66
N LEU A 161 7.16 7.08 15.34
CA LEU A 161 6.59 8.28 15.96
C LEU A 161 7.49 8.88 17.06
N SER A 162 8.10 8.04 17.88
CA SER A 162 9.00 8.45 18.97
C SER A 162 10.30 9.07 18.46
N ASN A 163 10.70 8.78 17.22
CA ASN A 163 11.92 9.32 16.59
C ASN A 163 11.65 10.51 15.66
N LEU A 164 10.42 11.03 15.58
CA LEU A 164 10.13 12.27 14.88
C LEU A 164 10.80 13.43 15.61
N LYS A 165 11.56 14.22 14.84
CA LYS A 165 12.26 15.43 15.33
C LYS A 165 11.52 16.67 14.85
#